data_dbecb9071bd299e103328ed86c8bacc5
#
_entry.id   dbecb9071bd299e103328ed86c8bacc5
#
_cell.length_a   1.000
_cell.length_b   1.000
_cell.length_c   1.000
_cell.angle_alpha   90.00
_cell.angle_beta   90.00
_cell.angle_gamma   90.00
#
_symmetry.space_group_name_H-M   'P 1'
#
loop_
_entity.id
_entity.type
_entity.pdbx_description
1 polymer ?
#
loop_
_entity_poly.entity_id
_entity_poly.type
_entity_poly.pdbx_seq_one_letter_code
_entity_poly.pdbx_strand_id
1 'polypeptide(L)'
;MKQKKIISLGCESTAHTFGIAIVDQNCKILANEKDSVTTTEGGMVPREVANHHFLVAADVIERALQKSGVSAEQIDVISFSKGPGMGPCLKVGALAARALALAWNRPLLGVNHPVGHIEIGKALTNCKDPIVVYASGANTQIIGYQNGRYRVFGETLDTGIGNVLDSFGRSIGLGFPAGPVLDQWYFQEHEFLEMPYSVKGMDLVFSGLLTYAQQKASKQNQKDAAYSLLHTAFAMLTEVTERALAHTEKKEVLIVGGVAASKALRQMMRQMGDARGAKVFVPPFAACVDSGLLPAWQGLVEFRAGKKQRLEETSVNPMFRVDQVDVNWIKN
;
A
#
# COMPACT_ATOMS: atom_id res chain seq x y z
N MET A 1 18.33 6.07 -33.74
CA MET A 1 17.84 7.14 -32.81
C MET A 1 17.68 6.52 -31.45
N LYS A 2 18.34 7.02 -30.39
CA LYS A 2 18.09 6.59 -29.02
C LYS A 2 16.66 6.97 -28.67
N GLN A 3 15.83 5.99 -28.33
CA GLN A 3 14.46 6.25 -27.88
C GLN A 3 14.50 7.23 -26.72
N LYS A 4 13.75 8.33 -26.78
CA LYS A 4 13.71 9.34 -25.71
C LYS A 4 13.27 8.64 -24.42
N LYS A 5 14.05 8.78 -23.37
CA LYS A 5 13.76 8.20 -22.05
C LYS A 5 12.58 8.97 -21.43
N ILE A 6 11.53 8.26 -21.03
CA ILE A 6 10.38 8.86 -20.34
C ILE A 6 10.65 8.82 -18.83
N ILE A 7 10.49 9.97 -18.18
CA ILE A 7 10.71 10.14 -16.74
C ILE A 7 9.43 10.64 -16.07
N SER A 8 9.03 9.99 -14.99
CA SER A 8 7.87 10.34 -14.17
C SER A 8 8.29 10.77 -12.78
N LEU A 9 7.65 11.84 -12.28
CA LEU A 9 7.69 12.24 -10.88
C LEU A 9 6.35 11.90 -10.23
N GLY A 10 6.39 11.23 -9.07
CA GLY A 10 5.21 10.88 -8.30
C GLY A 10 5.20 11.54 -6.92
N CYS A 11 4.01 12.00 -6.51
CA CYS A 11 3.76 12.59 -5.20
C CYS A 11 2.75 11.74 -4.42
N GLU A 12 3.19 11.18 -3.29
CA GLU A 12 2.38 10.39 -2.36
C GLU A 12 2.04 11.22 -1.13
N SER A 13 0.77 11.18 -0.70
CA SER A 13 0.33 11.88 0.52
C SER A 13 -0.97 11.31 1.09
N THR A 14 -1.29 10.05 0.86
CA THR A 14 -2.61 9.47 1.22
C THR A 14 -2.81 9.33 2.72
N ALA A 15 -1.73 9.08 3.47
CA ALA A 15 -1.78 8.80 4.90
C ALA A 15 -0.65 9.56 5.65
N HIS A 16 0.12 8.88 6.47
CA HIS A 16 1.15 9.47 7.34
C HIS A 16 2.45 9.85 6.63
N THR A 17 2.62 9.48 5.37
CA THR A 17 3.84 9.70 4.60
C THR A 17 3.62 10.77 3.52
N PHE A 18 4.49 11.76 3.46
CA PHE A 18 4.68 12.59 2.28
C PHE A 18 5.91 12.08 1.52
N GLY A 19 5.73 11.71 0.25
CA GLY A 19 6.81 11.09 -0.52
C GLY A 19 6.87 11.58 -1.96
N ILE A 20 8.10 11.77 -2.45
CA ILE A 20 8.39 12.10 -3.85
C ILE A 20 9.34 11.05 -4.40
N ALA A 21 8.99 10.48 -5.55
CA ALA A 21 9.91 9.63 -6.28
C ALA A 21 9.99 9.98 -7.75
N ILE A 22 11.11 9.64 -8.35
CA ILE A 22 11.38 9.84 -9.77
C ILE A 22 11.80 8.48 -10.35
N VAL A 23 11.08 8.04 -11.38
CA VAL A 23 11.34 6.76 -12.05
C VAL A 23 11.44 6.92 -13.56
N ASP A 24 12.15 6.02 -14.22
CA ASP A 24 12.18 5.96 -15.67
C ASP A 24 11.25 4.88 -16.23
N GLN A 25 11.11 4.85 -17.53
CA GLN A 25 10.24 3.92 -18.28
C GLN A 25 10.55 2.43 -18.09
N ASN A 26 11.68 2.08 -17.51
CA ASN A 26 12.11 0.71 -17.22
C ASN A 26 11.93 0.37 -15.71
N CYS A 27 11.18 1.19 -15.00
CA CYS A 27 11.00 1.10 -13.53
C CYS A 27 12.32 1.25 -12.75
N LYS A 28 13.35 1.91 -13.34
CA LYS A 28 14.55 2.27 -12.60
C LYS A 28 14.22 3.44 -11.67
N ILE A 29 14.41 3.22 -10.37
CA ILE A 29 14.23 4.24 -9.34
C ILE A 29 15.43 5.18 -9.38
N LEU A 30 15.19 6.45 -9.70
CA LEU A 30 16.20 7.50 -9.75
C LEU A 30 16.28 8.24 -8.42
N ALA A 31 15.13 8.44 -7.76
CA ALA A 31 15.03 8.93 -6.39
C ALA A 31 13.76 8.39 -5.73
N ASN A 32 13.78 8.26 -4.39
CA ASN A 32 12.63 7.96 -3.56
C ASN A 32 12.85 8.56 -2.18
N GLU A 33 12.42 9.81 -2.03
CA GLU A 33 12.56 10.59 -0.80
C GLU A 33 11.20 10.72 -0.12
N LYS A 34 11.20 10.69 1.20
CA LYS A 34 9.98 10.83 1.99
C LYS A 34 10.23 11.40 3.36
N ASP A 35 9.18 11.88 3.97
CA ASP A 35 9.08 12.23 5.37
C ASP A 35 7.76 11.68 5.94
N SER A 36 7.78 11.18 7.17
CA SER A 36 6.64 10.47 7.74
C SER A 36 6.38 10.87 9.18
N VAL A 37 5.11 11.08 9.50
CA VAL A 37 4.67 11.29 10.87
C VAL A 37 4.69 9.97 11.64
N THR A 38 5.31 9.98 12.81
CA THR A 38 5.23 8.89 13.78
C THR A 38 4.65 9.43 15.08
N THR A 39 3.88 8.62 15.81
CA THR A 39 3.32 9.01 17.11
C THR A 39 3.72 7.98 18.15
N THR A 40 4.09 8.46 19.34
CA THR A 40 4.35 7.60 20.50
C THR A 40 3.06 7.36 21.31
N GLU A 41 2.12 8.28 21.22
CA GLU A 41 0.84 8.24 21.95
C GLU A 41 -0.31 8.65 21.02
N GLY A 42 -1.48 8.02 21.20
CA GLY A 42 -2.69 8.34 20.46
C GLY A 42 -2.73 7.82 19.02
N GLY A 43 -3.76 8.23 18.28
CA GLY A 43 -3.95 7.98 16.84
C GLY A 43 -3.52 9.19 16.02
N MET A 44 -3.42 9.00 14.69
CA MET A 44 -3.10 10.09 13.76
C MET A 44 -4.28 11.03 13.60
N VAL A 45 -4.05 12.32 13.82
CA VAL A 45 -5.02 13.38 13.55
C VAL A 45 -4.81 13.89 12.12
N PRO A 46 -5.77 13.70 11.20
CA PRO A 46 -5.57 13.99 9.77
C PRO A 46 -5.14 15.43 9.47
N ARG A 47 -5.57 16.40 10.27
CA ARG A 47 -5.18 17.80 10.10
C ARG A 47 -3.71 18.04 10.48
N GLU A 48 -3.22 17.41 11.52
CA GLU A 48 -1.83 17.52 11.96
C GLU A 48 -0.89 16.86 10.96
N VAL A 49 -1.28 15.69 10.45
CA VAL A 49 -0.54 15.01 9.38
C VAL A 49 -0.49 15.87 8.11
N ALA A 50 -1.60 16.51 7.72
CA ALA A 50 -1.62 17.41 6.57
C ALA A 50 -0.74 18.65 6.80
N ASN A 51 -0.71 19.22 8.00
CA ASN A 51 0.18 20.33 8.34
C ASN A 51 1.66 19.89 8.23
N HIS A 52 2.01 18.71 8.74
CA HIS A 52 3.35 18.15 8.57
C HIS A 52 3.70 18.03 7.08
N HIS A 53 2.83 17.43 6.26
CA HIS A 53 3.05 17.29 4.83
C HIS A 53 3.30 18.63 4.14
N PHE A 54 2.53 19.65 4.51
CA PHE A 54 2.70 21.00 3.98
C PHE A 54 4.08 21.59 4.31
N LEU A 55 4.55 21.38 5.54
CA LEU A 55 5.84 21.90 6.01
C LEU A 55 7.03 21.22 5.33
N VAL A 56 6.95 19.90 5.09
CA VAL A 56 8.07 19.12 4.55
C VAL A 56 8.07 19.02 3.02
N ALA A 57 6.99 19.41 2.35
CA ALA A 57 6.80 19.17 0.91
C ALA A 57 7.93 19.73 0.05
N ALA A 58 8.34 20.98 0.29
CA ALA A 58 9.39 21.64 -0.50
C ALA A 58 10.75 20.93 -0.34
N ASP A 59 11.12 20.61 0.89
CA ASP A 59 12.37 19.90 1.20
C ASP A 59 12.41 18.50 0.56
N VAL A 60 11.32 17.71 0.66
CA VAL A 60 11.25 16.38 0.08
C VAL A 60 11.34 16.42 -1.46
N ILE A 61 10.69 17.41 -2.10
CA ILE A 61 10.80 17.64 -3.54
C ILE A 61 12.23 17.95 -3.94
N GLU A 62 12.86 18.90 -3.24
CA GLU A 62 14.24 19.32 -3.52
C GLU A 62 15.23 18.17 -3.38
N ARG A 63 15.15 17.41 -2.28
CA ARG A 63 15.98 16.20 -2.06
C ARG A 63 15.81 15.17 -3.18
N ALA A 64 14.58 14.93 -3.64
CA ALA A 64 14.32 13.98 -4.72
C ALA A 64 14.92 14.43 -6.05
N LEU A 65 14.83 15.72 -6.39
CA LEU A 65 15.44 16.28 -7.60
C LEU A 65 16.98 16.22 -7.53
N GLN A 66 17.57 16.64 -6.43
CA GLN A 66 19.02 16.59 -6.22
C GLN A 66 19.56 15.16 -6.33
N LYS A 67 18.90 14.20 -5.64
CA LYS A 67 19.33 12.80 -5.63
C LYS A 67 19.19 12.10 -6.99
N SER A 68 18.15 12.44 -7.74
CA SER A 68 17.94 11.89 -9.08
C SER A 68 18.90 12.43 -10.13
N GLY A 69 19.41 13.64 -9.94
CA GLY A 69 20.14 14.40 -10.94
C GLY A 69 19.30 14.77 -12.17
N VAL A 70 17.98 14.71 -12.05
CA VAL A 70 17.02 15.00 -13.13
C VAL A 70 16.56 16.45 -13.00
N SER A 71 16.66 17.22 -14.10
CA SER A 71 16.11 18.59 -14.13
C SER A 71 14.59 18.57 -14.45
N ALA A 72 13.93 19.70 -14.14
CA ALA A 72 12.50 19.86 -14.39
C ALA A 72 12.12 19.61 -15.88
N GLU A 73 13.00 20.02 -16.81
CA GLU A 73 12.80 19.87 -18.24
C GLU A 73 12.84 18.41 -18.71
N GLN A 74 13.46 17.54 -17.92
CA GLN A 74 13.57 16.11 -18.24
C GLN A 74 12.38 15.30 -17.71
N ILE A 75 11.56 15.85 -16.84
CA ILE A 75 10.32 15.20 -16.37
C ILE A 75 9.28 15.26 -17.49
N ASP A 76 8.73 14.12 -17.89
CA ASP A 76 7.71 14.03 -18.94
C ASP A 76 6.29 14.00 -18.39
N VAL A 77 6.07 13.50 -17.17
CA VAL A 77 4.77 13.43 -16.50
C VAL A 77 4.92 13.58 -15.00
N ILE A 78 3.96 14.28 -14.39
CA ILE A 78 3.81 14.39 -12.94
C ILE A 78 2.54 13.64 -12.55
N SER A 79 2.61 12.89 -11.47
CA SER A 79 1.48 12.13 -10.96
C SER A 79 1.38 12.21 -9.45
N PHE A 80 0.19 12.03 -8.92
CA PHE A 80 -0.04 12.03 -7.48
C PHE A 80 -1.14 11.03 -7.12
N SER A 81 -1.11 10.52 -5.89
CA SER A 81 -2.17 9.68 -5.36
C SER A 81 -3.44 10.52 -5.15
N LYS A 82 -4.42 10.31 -6.04
CA LYS A 82 -5.73 10.99 -6.00
C LYS A 82 -6.61 10.48 -4.85
N GLY A 83 -6.38 9.28 -4.40
CA GLY A 83 -7.08 8.55 -3.35
C GLY A 83 -7.06 7.02 -3.57
N PRO A 84 -7.65 6.24 -2.64
CA PRO A 84 -8.26 6.68 -1.38
C PRO A 84 -7.23 7.19 -0.38
N GLY A 85 -7.70 7.87 0.69
CA GLY A 85 -6.84 8.37 1.74
C GLY A 85 -7.45 9.49 2.58
N MET A 86 -6.68 10.03 3.51
CA MET A 86 -7.09 11.15 4.35
C MET A 86 -7.25 12.43 3.53
N GLY A 87 -8.48 12.94 3.42
CA GLY A 87 -8.81 14.08 2.56
C GLY A 87 -7.90 15.31 2.71
N PRO A 88 -7.58 15.78 3.95
CA PRO A 88 -6.64 16.88 4.14
C PRO A 88 -5.24 16.60 3.58
N CYS A 89 -4.72 15.39 3.80
CA CYS A 89 -3.40 14.96 3.31
C CYS A 89 -3.36 14.88 1.78
N LEU A 90 -4.36 14.25 1.17
CA LEU A 90 -4.52 14.17 -0.29
C LEU A 90 -4.51 15.56 -0.95
N LYS A 91 -5.12 16.57 -0.31
CA LYS A 91 -5.14 17.95 -0.82
C LYS A 91 -3.75 18.56 -0.88
N VAL A 92 -2.88 18.28 0.10
CA VAL A 92 -1.50 18.78 0.11
C VAL A 92 -0.70 18.20 -1.05
N GLY A 93 -0.74 16.88 -1.25
CA GLY A 93 -0.05 16.24 -2.37
C GLY A 93 -0.59 16.67 -3.74
N ALA A 94 -1.91 16.80 -3.87
CA ALA A 94 -2.52 17.32 -5.09
C ALA A 94 -2.09 18.78 -5.37
N LEU A 95 -2.00 19.62 -4.35
CA LEU A 95 -1.54 21.01 -4.48
C LEU A 95 -0.08 21.05 -4.94
N ALA A 96 0.81 20.29 -4.30
CA ALA A 96 2.22 20.21 -4.67
C ALA A 96 2.40 19.72 -6.12
N ALA A 97 1.73 18.62 -6.49
CA ALA A 97 1.82 18.07 -7.84
C ALA A 97 1.27 19.04 -8.91
N ARG A 98 0.17 19.76 -8.63
CA ARG A 98 -0.40 20.78 -9.52
C ARG A 98 0.54 21.97 -9.69
N ALA A 99 1.13 22.45 -8.60
CA ALA A 99 2.09 23.56 -8.66
C ALA A 99 3.29 23.21 -9.55
N LEU A 100 3.86 22.01 -9.39
CA LEU A 100 4.95 21.53 -10.23
C LEU A 100 4.52 21.36 -11.70
N ALA A 101 3.34 20.78 -11.95
CA ALA A 101 2.83 20.57 -13.30
C ALA A 101 2.61 21.89 -14.06
N LEU A 102 2.09 22.89 -13.38
CA LEU A 102 1.90 24.24 -13.96
C LEU A 102 3.24 24.94 -14.18
N ALA A 103 4.12 24.94 -13.17
CA ALA A 103 5.42 25.61 -13.26
C ALA A 103 6.33 25.03 -14.36
N TRP A 104 6.27 23.71 -14.57
CA TRP A 104 7.11 23.02 -15.53
C TRP A 104 6.40 22.74 -16.86
N ASN A 105 5.15 23.14 -17.00
CA ASN A 105 4.30 22.86 -18.16
C ASN A 105 4.31 21.37 -18.53
N ARG A 106 3.96 20.49 -17.55
CA ARG A 106 3.95 19.04 -17.70
C ARG A 106 2.55 18.47 -17.51
N PRO A 107 2.22 17.36 -18.20
CA PRO A 107 1.00 16.61 -17.94
C PRO A 107 0.91 16.19 -16.47
N LEU A 108 -0.32 16.26 -15.91
CA LEU A 108 -0.62 15.86 -14.55
C LEU A 108 -1.62 14.70 -14.55
N LEU A 109 -1.32 13.64 -13.78
CA LEU A 109 -2.22 12.49 -13.63
C LEU A 109 -2.51 12.24 -12.13
N GLY A 110 -3.78 12.22 -11.77
CA GLY A 110 -4.25 11.72 -10.48
C GLY A 110 -4.53 10.23 -10.58
N VAL A 111 -3.78 9.41 -9.83
CA VAL A 111 -3.83 7.96 -9.88
C VAL A 111 -4.45 7.34 -8.62
N ASN A 112 -4.86 6.08 -8.72
CA ASN A 112 -5.40 5.34 -7.59
C ASN A 112 -4.26 4.70 -6.77
N HIS A 113 -4.23 4.95 -5.47
CA HIS A 113 -3.16 4.50 -4.58
C HIS A 113 -3.02 2.96 -4.49
N PRO A 114 -4.07 2.15 -4.25
CA PRO A 114 -3.98 0.70 -4.32
C PRO A 114 -3.47 0.17 -5.66
N VAL A 115 -3.92 0.75 -6.79
CA VAL A 115 -3.42 0.36 -8.12
C VAL A 115 -1.93 0.67 -8.24
N GLY A 116 -1.46 1.77 -7.66
CA GLY A 116 -0.04 2.09 -7.57
C GLY A 116 0.78 0.99 -6.88
N HIS A 117 0.31 0.47 -5.75
CA HIS A 117 0.92 -0.68 -5.07
C HIS A 117 0.96 -1.94 -5.95
N ILE A 118 -0.13 -2.22 -6.67
CA ILE A 118 -0.24 -3.39 -7.54
C ILE A 118 0.77 -3.28 -8.69
N GLU A 119 0.76 -2.17 -9.42
CA GLU A 119 1.56 -2.03 -10.63
C GLU A 119 3.06 -1.92 -10.35
N ILE A 120 3.48 -1.22 -9.29
CA ILE A 120 4.89 -1.21 -8.90
C ILE A 120 5.34 -2.59 -8.39
N GLY A 121 4.48 -3.29 -7.65
CA GLY A 121 4.75 -4.64 -7.18
C GLY A 121 4.94 -5.62 -8.34
N LYS A 122 4.08 -5.59 -9.35
CA LYS A 122 4.21 -6.39 -10.56
C LYS A 122 5.51 -6.07 -11.31
N ALA A 123 5.82 -4.79 -11.49
CA ALA A 123 7.02 -4.36 -12.21
C ALA A 123 8.31 -4.83 -11.56
N LEU A 124 8.39 -4.78 -10.23
CA LEU A 124 9.61 -5.12 -9.48
C LEU A 124 9.77 -6.63 -9.21
N THR A 125 8.72 -7.42 -9.37
CA THR A 125 8.75 -8.87 -9.11
C THR A 125 8.58 -9.73 -10.36
N ASN A 126 8.29 -9.12 -11.51
CA ASN A 126 7.91 -9.81 -12.75
C ASN A 126 6.64 -10.68 -12.62
N CYS A 127 5.82 -10.42 -11.60
CA CYS A 127 4.52 -11.03 -11.44
C CYS A 127 3.59 -10.55 -12.56
N LYS A 128 2.80 -11.46 -13.15
CA LYS A 128 2.01 -11.13 -14.36
C LYS A 128 0.54 -10.90 -14.05
N ASP A 129 -0.11 -11.91 -13.49
CA ASP A 129 -1.55 -11.91 -13.26
C ASP A 129 -1.91 -12.49 -11.87
N PRO A 130 -1.54 -11.79 -10.78
CA PRO A 130 -1.71 -12.31 -9.44
C PRO A 130 -3.12 -12.12 -8.87
N ILE A 131 -3.44 -12.93 -7.86
CA ILE A 131 -4.27 -12.48 -6.75
C ILE A 131 -3.40 -11.58 -5.87
N VAL A 132 -3.85 -10.37 -5.63
CA VAL A 132 -3.15 -9.37 -4.84
C VAL A 132 -3.71 -9.36 -3.42
N VAL A 133 -2.84 -9.50 -2.44
CA VAL A 133 -3.13 -9.28 -1.02
C VAL A 133 -2.67 -7.87 -0.69
N TYR A 134 -3.60 -6.93 -0.72
CA TYR A 134 -3.34 -5.55 -0.31
C TYR A 134 -3.59 -5.43 1.19
N ALA A 135 -2.53 -5.46 1.99
CA ALA A 135 -2.56 -5.43 3.45
C ALA A 135 -1.87 -4.17 3.96
N SER A 136 -2.65 -3.15 4.31
CA SER A 136 -2.18 -1.86 4.80
C SER A 136 -2.75 -1.53 6.19
N GLY A 137 -2.49 -0.34 6.70
CA GLY A 137 -3.06 0.14 7.96
C GLY A 137 -4.58 0.12 7.94
N ALA A 138 -5.17 0.87 7.02
CA ALA A 138 -6.62 1.07 6.96
C ALA A 138 -7.35 0.05 6.07
N ASN A 139 -6.69 -0.48 5.04
CA ASN A 139 -7.30 -1.37 4.05
C ASN A 139 -6.71 -2.76 4.09
N THR A 140 -7.58 -3.77 3.96
CA THR A 140 -7.19 -5.15 3.71
C THR A 140 -8.11 -5.69 2.64
N GLN A 141 -7.56 -5.98 1.45
CA GLN A 141 -8.34 -6.40 0.28
C GLN A 141 -7.63 -7.52 -0.47
N ILE A 142 -8.43 -8.44 -0.98
CA ILE A 142 -8.02 -9.48 -1.94
C ILE A 142 -8.52 -9.05 -3.31
N ILE A 143 -7.58 -8.75 -4.21
CA ILE A 143 -7.86 -8.10 -5.49
C ILE A 143 -7.34 -8.98 -6.63
N GLY A 144 -8.05 -9.03 -7.74
CA GLY A 144 -7.59 -9.67 -8.97
C GLY A 144 -7.98 -8.88 -10.20
N TYR A 145 -7.18 -8.95 -11.26
CA TYR A 145 -7.53 -8.37 -12.54
C TYR A 145 -8.50 -9.27 -13.29
N GLN A 146 -9.61 -8.71 -13.75
CA GLN A 146 -10.61 -9.41 -14.54
C GLN A 146 -11.40 -8.43 -15.42
N ASN A 147 -11.52 -8.74 -16.71
CA ASN A 147 -12.34 -8.00 -17.67
C ASN A 147 -12.04 -6.49 -17.69
N GLY A 148 -10.77 -6.11 -17.80
CA GLY A 148 -10.35 -4.71 -17.94
C GLY A 148 -10.34 -3.90 -16.65
N ARG A 149 -10.55 -4.54 -15.49
CA ARG A 149 -10.57 -3.87 -14.17
C ARG A 149 -9.95 -4.73 -13.08
N TYR A 150 -9.47 -4.09 -12.05
CA TYR A 150 -9.22 -4.75 -10.78
C TYR A 150 -10.55 -4.96 -10.05
N ARG A 151 -10.77 -6.18 -9.56
CA ARG A 151 -11.96 -6.59 -8.81
C ARG A 151 -11.58 -6.94 -7.39
N VAL A 152 -12.36 -6.50 -6.43
CA VAL A 152 -12.23 -6.90 -5.03
C VAL A 152 -13.02 -8.19 -4.83
N PHE A 153 -12.33 -9.29 -4.55
CA PHE A 153 -12.93 -10.59 -4.26
C PHE A 153 -13.32 -10.71 -2.79
N GLY A 154 -12.58 -10.04 -1.90
CA GLY A 154 -12.86 -9.98 -0.49
C GLY A 154 -12.17 -8.78 0.15
N GLU A 155 -12.76 -8.23 1.20
CA GLU A 155 -12.19 -7.11 1.93
C GLU A 155 -12.51 -7.18 3.43
N THR A 156 -11.82 -6.38 4.23
CA THR A 156 -12.23 -6.22 5.62
C THR A 156 -13.50 -5.40 5.71
N LEU A 157 -14.45 -5.85 6.52
CA LEU A 157 -15.73 -5.16 6.73
C LEU A 157 -15.65 -4.10 7.86
N ASP A 158 -14.57 -4.05 8.61
CA ASP A 158 -14.47 -3.20 9.80
C ASP A 158 -13.14 -2.43 9.89
N THR A 159 -12.01 -3.08 10.03
CA THR A 159 -10.72 -2.43 10.18
C THR A 159 -9.63 -3.15 9.40
N GLY A 160 -8.66 -2.40 8.88
CA GLY A 160 -7.51 -2.99 8.20
C GLY A 160 -6.58 -3.71 9.16
N ILE A 161 -5.92 -4.76 8.65
CA ILE A 161 -5.05 -5.62 9.45
C ILE A 161 -3.88 -4.86 10.12
N GLY A 162 -3.32 -3.85 9.45
CA GLY A 162 -2.28 -3.03 10.05
C GLY A 162 -2.79 -2.26 11.27
N ASN A 163 -4.00 -1.69 11.21
CA ASN A 163 -4.62 -1.02 12.34
C ASN A 163 -4.95 -1.99 13.49
N VAL A 164 -5.26 -3.25 13.20
CA VAL A 164 -5.42 -4.30 14.22
C VAL A 164 -4.13 -4.48 15.00
N LEU A 165 -3.01 -4.65 14.30
CA LEU A 165 -1.69 -4.84 14.91
C LEU A 165 -1.29 -3.62 15.75
N ASP A 166 -1.45 -2.42 15.21
CA ASP A 166 -1.09 -1.18 15.89
C ASP A 166 -1.99 -0.89 17.10
N SER A 167 -3.30 -1.20 17.01
CA SER A 167 -4.24 -1.02 18.13
C SER A 167 -3.98 -2.02 19.25
N PHE A 168 -3.65 -3.28 18.90
CA PHE A 168 -3.22 -4.26 19.89
C PHE A 168 -1.90 -3.84 20.54
N GLY A 169 -0.89 -3.48 19.73
CA GLY A 169 0.41 -3.02 20.24
C GLY A 169 0.28 -1.86 21.21
N ARG A 170 -0.54 -0.86 20.88
CA ARG A 170 -0.82 0.28 21.75
C ARG A 170 -1.46 -0.15 23.09
N SER A 171 -2.38 -1.11 23.07
CA SER A 171 -3.03 -1.60 24.30
C SER A 171 -2.07 -2.29 25.28
N ILE A 172 -0.94 -2.76 24.80
CA ILE A 172 0.12 -3.40 25.60
C ILE A 172 1.37 -2.51 25.77
N GLY A 173 1.27 -1.23 25.41
CA GLY A 173 2.32 -0.23 25.62
C GLY A 173 3.41 -0.17 24.55
N LEU A 174 3.19 -0.73 23.36
CA LEU A 174 4.09 -0.57 22.22
C LEU A 174 3.81 0.74 21.46
N GLY A 175 4.86 1.36 20.91
CA GLY A 175 4.75 2.53 20.04
C GLY A 175 4.24 2.17 18.63
N PHE A 176 4.02 3.21 17.82
CA PHE A 176 3.63 3.07 16.40
C PHE A 176 4.87 3.19 15.50
N PRO A 177 5.03 2.29 14.51
CA PRO A 177 4.21 1.12 14.22
C PRO A 177 4.56 -0.08 15.11
N ALA A 178 3.55 -0.82 15.59
CA ALA A 178 3.75 -2.00 16.45
C ALA A 178 4.08 -3.28 15.65
N GLY A 179 3.65 -3.34 14.39
CA GLY A 179 3.80 -4.51 13.53
C GLY A 179 5.19 -5.17 13.55
N PRO A 180 6.31 -4.43 13.41
CA PRO A 180 7.66 -5.02 13.42
C PRO A 180 8.01 -5.74 14.72
N VAL A 181 7.60 -5.21 15.88
CA VAL A 181 7.84 -5.82 17.19
C VAL A 181 7.00 -7.09 17.34
N LEU A 182 5.73 -7.03 16.98
CA LEU A 182 4.83 -8.18 17.04
C LEU A 182 5.28 -9.31 16.11
N ASP A 183 5.75 -8.97 14.89
CA ASP A 183 6.29 -9.93 13.93
C ASP A 183 7.59 -10.59 14.44
N GLN A 184 8.44 -9.85 15.18
CA GLN A 184 9.61 -10.41 15.83
C GLN A 184 9.23 -11.40 16.94
N TRP A 185 8.22 -11.07 17.75
CA TRP A 185 7.73 -11.98 18.79
C TRP A 185 7.14 -13.25 18.19
N TYR A 186 6.46 -13.17 17.06
CA TYR A 186 5.81 -14.33 16.42
C TYR A 186 6.72 -15.57 16.27
N PHE A 187 8.02 -15.39 16.13
CA PHE A 187 9.01 -16.47 15.94
C PHE A 187 9.66 -16.95 17.23
N GLN A 188 9.18 -16.54 18.39
CA GLN A 188 9.61 -17.07 19.68
C GLN A 188 8.74 -18.29 20.06
N GLU A 189 9.04 -18.93 21.19
CA GLU A 189 8.17 -19.96 21.75
C GLU A 189 6.95 -19.32 22.41
N HIS A 190 5.74 -19.81 22.08
CA HIS A 190 4.47 -19.28 22.56
C HIS A 190 3.46 -20.39 22.82
N GLU A 191 2.55 -20.13 23.77
CA GLU A 191 1.30 -20.85 23.89
C GLU A 191 0.25 -20.21 22.98
N PHE A 192 -0.44 -21.05 22.18
CA PHE A 192 -1.55 -20.58 21.36
C PHE A 192 -2.80 -20.41 22.21
N LEU A 193 -3.31 -19.20 22.26
CA LEU A 193 -4.62 -18.89 22.85
C LEU A 193 -5.69 -19.00 21.78
N GLU A 194 -6.71 -19.79 22.01
CA GLU A 194 -7.83 -19.91 21.08
C GLU A 194 -8.49 -18.53 20.87
N MET A 195 -8.61 -18.13 19.60
CA MET A 195 -9.08 -16.81 19.19
C MET A 195 -10.36 -16.91 18.33
N PRO A 196 -11.25 -15.91 18.39
CA PRO A 196 -12.38 -15.85 17.46
C PRO A 196 -11.91 -15.84 16.00
N TYR A 197 -12.50 -16.69 15.18
CA TYR A 197 -12.22 -16.78 13.74
C TYR A 197 -13.46 -16.34 12.95
N SER A 198 -13.39 -15.22 12.24
CA SER A 198 -14.56 -14.64 11.57
C SER A 198 -14.29 -14.26 10.12
N VAL A 199 -14.55 -15.21 9.21
CA VAL A 199 -14.57 -15.02 7.77
C VAL A 199 -16.01 -15.16 7.28
N LYS A 200 -16.51 -14.15 6.56
CA LYS A 200 -17.88 -14.13 6.02
C LYS A 200 -17.84 -14.19 4.48
N GLY A 201 -17.98 -15.39 3.95
CA GLY A 201 -17.75 -15.62 2.52
C GLY A 201 -16.28 -15.38 2.18
N MET A 202 -15.96 -14.29 1.50
CA MET A 202 -14.58 -13.85 1.22
C MET A 202 -14.19 -12.59 1.99
N ASP A 203 -15.03 -12.10 2.90
CA ASP A 203 -14.78 -10.91 3.69
C ASP A 203 -14.26 -11.24 5.09
N LEU A 204 -13.49 -10.31 5.65
CA LEU A 204 -12.77 -10.46 6.90
C LEU A 204 -13.36 -9.54 7.97
N VAL A 205 -13.48 -10.03 9.20
CA VAL A 205 -13.94 -9.23 10.34
C VAL A 205 -12.92 -9.34 11.47
N PHE A 206 -12.20 -8.25 11.75
CA PHE A 206 -11.08 -8.26 12.68
C PHE A 206 -11.39 -7.64 14.05
N SER A 207 -12.42 -6.79 14.17
CA SER A 207 -12.67 -6.05 15.42
C SER A 207 -12.95 -6.97 16.62
N GLY A 208 -13.72 -8.05 16.41
CA GLY A 208 -13.98 -9.04 17.44
C GLY A 208 -12.72 -9.79 17.89
N LEU A 209 -11.87 -10.17 16.93
CA LEU A 209 -10.57 -10.77 17.19
C LEU A 209 -9.65 -9.84 17.98
N LEU A 210 -9.55 -8.56 17.57
CA LEU A 210 -8.77 -7.54 18.26
C LEU A 210 -9.25 -7.34 19.72
N THR A 211 -10.55 -7.13 19.90
CA THR A 211 -11.13 -6.92 21.24
C THR A 211 -10.86 -8.10 22.16
N TYR A 212 -11.02 -9.32 21.64
CA TYR A 212 -10.74 -10.53 22.41
C TYR A 212 -9.26 -10.63 22.79
N ALA A 213 -8.34 -10.40 21.85
CA ALA A 213 -6.91 -10.42 22.14
C ALA A 213 -6.51 -9.38 23.19
N GLN A 214 -7.07 -8.16 23.13
CA GLN A 214 -6.84 -7.10 24.10
C GLN A 214 -7.34 -7.49 25.51
N GLN A 215 -8.50 -8.15 25.60
CA GLN A 215 -9.05 -8.62 26.87
C GLN A 215 -8.24 -9.77 27.50
N LYS A 216 -7.65 -10.62 26.67
CA LYS A 216 -6.84 -11.76 27.11
C LYS A 216 -5.39 -11.40 27.42
N ALA A 217 -4.89 -10.29 26.88
CA ALA A 217 -3.52 -9.84 27.11
C ALA A 217 -3.32 -9.35 28.56
N SER A 218 -2.28 -9.87 29.21
CA SER A 218 -1.77 -9.43 30.51
C SER A 218 -0.26 -9.24 30.40
N LYS A 219 0.38 -8.67 31.40
CA LYS A 219 1.85 -8.52 31.42
C LYS A 219 2.58 -9.87 31.31
N GLN A 220 1.97 -10.98 31.77
CA GLN A 220 2.57 -12.31 31.74
C GLN A 220 2.45 -13.01 30.41
N ASN A 221 1.35 -12.78 29.65
CA ASN A 221 1.03 -13.51 28.42
C ASN A 221 0.87 -12.62 27.19
N GLN A 222 1.27 -11.35 27.23
CA GLN A 222 1.09 -10.43 26.10
C GLN A 222 1.74 -10.91 24.81
N LYS A 223 2.82 -11.68 24.88
CA LYS A 223 3.48 -12.26 23.72
C LYS A 223 2.67 -13.41 23.12
N ASP A 224 2.06 -14.25 23.96
CA ASP A 224 1.20 -15.35 23.51
C ASP A 224 -0.09 -14.81 22.89
N ALA A 225 -0.65 -13.75 23.47
CA ALA A 225 -1.79 -13.03 22.90
C ALA A 225 -1.44 -12.38 21.56
N ALA A 226 -0.24 -11.78 21.43
CA ALA A 226 0.27 -11.23 20.20
C ALA A 226 0.46 -12.30 19.12
N TYR A 227 1.13 -13.40 19.46
CA TYR A 227 1.31 -14.55 18.56
C TYR A 227 -0.03 -15.07 18.06
N SER A 228 -0.97 -15.32 18.96
CA SER A 228 -2.27 -15.89 18.63
C SER A 228 -3.13 -14.96 17.78
N LEU A 229 -3.07 -13.63 18.06
CA LEU A 229 -3.70 -12.60 17.24
C LEU A 229 -3.16 -12.61 15.81
N LEU A 230 -1.82 -12.54 15.65
CA LEU A 230 -1.18 -12.53 14.33
C LEU A 230 -1.48 -13.82 13.58
N HIS A 231 -1.32 -14.96 14.26
CA HIS A 231 -1.56 -16.27 13.66
C HIS A 231 -2.98 -16.40 13.11
N THR A 232 -3.97 -16.06 13.92
CA THR A 232 -5.39 -16.14 13.54
C THR A 232 -5.72 -15.14 12.44
N ALA A 233 -5.30 -13.88 12.55
CA ALA A 233 -5.56 -12.85 11.53
C ALA A 233 -4.94 -13.20 10.18
N PHE A 234 -3.70 -13.72 10.19
CA PHE A 234 -3.00 -14.12 8.96
C PHE A 234 -3.58 -15.43 8.38
N ALA A 235 -4.05 -16.34 9.22
CA ALA A 235 -4.77 -17.53 8.75
C ALA A 235 -6.07 -17.16 8.03
N MET A 236 -6.87 -16.25 8.59
CA MET A 236 -8.08 -15.72 7.94
C MET A 236 -7.76 -15.08 6.58
N LEU A 237 -6.71 -14.25 6.52
CA LEU A 237 -6.29 -13.58 5.28
C LEU A 237 -5.78 -14.60 4.25
N THR A 238 -5.06 -15.62 4.69
CA THR A 238 -4.55 -16.70 3.83
C THR A 238 -5.68 -17.55 3.26
N GLU A 239 -6.67 -17.89 4.07
CA GLU A 239 -7.86 -18.64 3.63
C GLU A 239 -8.63 -17.91 2.54
N VAL A 240 -8.89 -16.60 2.72
CA VAL A 240 -9.61 -15.81 1.71
C VAL A 240 -8.78 -15.69 0.42
N THR A 241 -7.45 -15.56 0.54
CA THR A 241 -6.54 -15.57 -0.62
C THR A 241 -6.58 -16.89 -1.37
N GLU A 242 -6.59 -18.01 -0.64
CA GLU A 242 -6.70 -19.36 -1.20
C GLU A 242 -8.04 -19.56 -1.95
N ARG A 243 -9.15 -19.09 -1.37
CA ARG A 243 -10.46 -19.11 -2.03
C ARG A 243 -10.46 -18.30 -3.33
N ALA A 244 -9.81 -17.13 -3.34
CA ALA A 244 -9.68 -16.30 -4.53
C ALA A 244 -8.85 -16.99 -5.62
N LEU A 245 -7.74 -17.65 -5.26
CA LEU A 245 -6.93 -18.45 -6.18
C LEU A 245 -7.76 -19.59 -6.80
N ALA A 246 -8.51 -20.33 -5.96
CA ALA A 246 -9.34 -21.42 -6.42
C ALA A 246 -10.46 -20.96 -7.36
N HIS A 247 -11.09 -19.81 -7.04
CA HIS A 247 -12.17 -19.24 -7.85
C HIS A 247 -11.70 -18.70 -9.20
N THR A 248 -10.50 -18.12 -9.25
CA THR A 248 -9.98 -17.47 -10.46
C THR A 248 -9.00 -18.33 -11.25
N GLU A 249 -8.61 -19.49 -10.72
CA GLU A 249 -7.59 -20.39 -11.27
C GLU A 249 -6.20 -19.75 -11.47
N LYS A 250 -5.98 -18.54 -10.88
CA LYS A 250 -4.69 -17.85 -10.94
C LYS A 250 -3.62 -18.62 -10.18
N LYS A 251 -2.35 -18.45 -10.60
CA LYS A 251 -1.19 -19.18 -10.07
C LYS A 251 -0.13 -18.26 -9.47
N GLU A 252 -0.49 -17.03 -9.21
CA GLU A 252 0.39 -16.02 -8.64
C GLU A 252 -0.32 -15.29 -7.50
N VAL A 253 0.41 -15.02 -6.42
CA VAL A 253 0.00 -14.15 -5.32
C VAL A 253 1.00 -13.03 -5.21
N LEU A 254 0.53 -11.79 -5.12
CA LEU A 254 1.36 -10.61 -4.88
C LEU A 254 0.92 -9.95 -3.57
N ILE A 255 1.83 -9.88 -2.59
CA ILE A 255 1.55 -9.23 -1.31
C ILE A 255 2.09 -7.81 -1.34
N VAL A 256 1.23 -6.80 -1.11
CA VAL A 256 1.59 -5.37 -1.11
C VAL A 256 0.96 -4.65 0.09
N GLY A 257 1.39 -3.42 0.33
CA GLY A 257 1.03 -2.65 1.52
C GLY A 257 2.03 -2.85 2.67
N GLY A 258 1.96 -2.03 3.70
CA GLY A 258 2.94 -2.04 4.80
C GLY A 258 3.06 -3.37 5.54
N VAL A 259 1.94 -4.10 5.70
CA VAL A 259 1.92 -5.40 6.37
C VAL A 259 2.59 -6.50 5.54
N ALA A 260 2.80 -6.29 4.23
CA ALA A 260 3.62 -7.17 3.40
C ALA A 260 5.07 -7.32 3.92
N ALA A 261 5.53 -6.44 4.81
CA ALA A 261 6.82 -6.56 5.49
C ALA A 261 6.86 -7.72 6.50
N SER A 262 5.71 -8.16 7.05
CA SER A 262 5.63 -9.24 8.05
C SER A 262 6.18 -10.55 7.50
N LYS A 263 7.14 -11.11 8.21
CA LYS A 263 7.74 -12.41 7.88
C LYS A 263 6.74 -13.54 8.14
N ALA A 264 5.93 -13.42 9.20
CA ALA A 264 4.90 -14.39 9.54
C ALA A 264 3.84 -14.51 8.45
N LEU A 265 3.32 -13.37 7.95
CA LEU A 265 2.38 -13.36 6.83
C LEU A 265 3.00 -13.99 5.57
N ARG A 266 4.23 -13.60 5.23
CA ARG A 266 4.94 -14.14 4.06
C ARG A 266 5.14 -15.65 4.16
N GLN A 267 5.48 -16.16 5.34
CA GLN A 267 5.66 -17.59 5.56
C GLN A 267 4.36 -18.35 5.35
N MET A 268 3.26 -17.90 5.96
CA MET A 268 1.96 -18.55 5.85
C MET A 268 1.43 -18.52 4.41
N MET A 269 1.57 -17.39 3.71
CA MET A 269 1.18 -17.29 2.30
C MET A 269 2.01 -18.19 1.39
N ARG A 270 3.32 -18.36 1.66
CA ARG A 270 4.18 -19.27 0.88
C ARG A 270 3.75 -20.74 1.09
N GLN A 271 3.49 -21.15 2.33
CA GLN A 271 3.00 -22.49 2.62
C GLN A 271 1.69 -22.81 1.86
N MET A 272 0.76 -21.86 1.86
CA MET A 272 -0.49 -21.96 1.08
C MET A 272 -0.18 -22.01 -0.43
N GLY A 273 0.67 -21.12 -0.93
CA GLY A 273 1.08 -21.06 -2.32
C GLY A 273 1.70 -22.38 -2.79
N ASP A 274 2.63 -22.94 -2.02
CA ASP A 274 3.27 -24.23 -2.32
C ASP A 274 2.25 -25.36 -2.37
N ALA A 275 1.30 -25.40 -1.43
CA ALA A 275 0.21 -26.40 -1.41
C ALA A 275 -0.74 -26.28 -2.61
N ARG A 276 -0.90 -25.08 -3.19
CA ARG A 276 -1.77 -24.81 -4.34
C ARG A 276 -1.04 -24.72 -5.69
N GLY A 277 0.28 -24.89 -5.70
CA GLY A 277 1.10 -24.71 -6.90
C GLY A 277 1.07 -23.27 -7.41
N ALA A 278 0.97 -22.28 -6.51
CA ALA A 278 0.96 -20.86 -6.81
C ALA A 278 2.25 -20.22 -6.30
N LYS A 279 2.81 -19.29 -7.10
CA LYS A 279 4.00 -18.52 -6.71
C LYS A 279 3.61 -17.29 -5.89
N VAL A 280 4.32 -17.06 -4.79
CA VAL A 280 4.10 -15.89 -3.93
C VAL A 280 5.21 -14.86 -4.14
N PHE A 281 4.82 -13.66 -4.52
CA PHE A 281 5.71 -12.53 -4.78
C PHE A 281 5.53 -11.46 -3.72
N VAL A 282 6.64 -10.86 -3.29
CA VAL A 282 6.67 -9.71 -2.39
C VAL A 282 7.70 -8.74 -2.95
N PRO A 283 7.33 -7.51 -3.29
CA PRO A 283 8.30 -6.55 -3.78
C PRO A 283 9.28 -6.11 -2.68
N PRO A 284 10.38 -5.42 -3.04
CA PRO A 284 11.26 -4.81 -2.06
C PRO A 284 10.50 -3.90 -1.09
N PHE A 285 10.95 -3.84 0.17
CA PHE A 285 10.27 -3.11 1.25
C PHE A 285 9.87 -1.67 0.86
N ALA A 286 10.77 -0.95 0.18
CA ALA A 286 10.51 0.43 -0.26
C ALA A 286 9.29 0.58 -1.20
N ALA A 287 8.88 -0.49 -1.88
CA ALA A 287 7.70 -0.51 -2.74
C ALA A 287 6.47 -1.14 -2.06
N CYS A 288 6.64 -1.76 -0.89
CA CYS A 288 5.51 -2.23 -0.08
C CYS A 288 4.86 -1.10 0.72
N VAL A 289 5.66 -0.13 1.17
CA VAL A 289 5.20 0.99 2.00
C VAL A 289 4.86 2.21 1.15
N ASP A 290 4.06 3.11 1.73
CA ASP A 290 3.68 4.37 1.07
C ASP A 290 4.92 5.19 0.72
N SER A 291 5.01 5.57 -0.54
CA SER A 291 6.10 6.36 -1.09
C SER A 291 5.72 6.94 -2.45
N GLY A 292 6.47 7.94 -2.91
CA GLY A 292 6.29 8.52 -4.25
C GLY A 292 6.43 7.53 -5.40
N LEU A 293 6.98 6.31 -5.15
CA LEU A 293 7.10 5.26 -6.18
C LEU A 293 5.74 4.82 -6.72
N LEU A 294 4.73 4.76 -5.87
CA LEU A 294 3.39 4.29 -6.23
C LEU A 294 2.80 5.17 -7.34
N PRO A 295 2.58 6.48 -7.09
CA PRO A 295 2.06 7.36 -8.13
C PRO A 295 3.06 7.60 -9.28
N ALA A 296 4.37 7.58 -9.05
CA ALA A 296 5.36 7.77 -10.11
C ALA A 296 5.26 6.67 -11.16
N TRP A 297 5.24 5.41 -10.74
CA TRP A 297 5.15 4.28 -11.65
C TRP A 297 3.75 4.17 -12.29
N GLN A 298 2.70 4.25 -11.50
CA GLN A 298 1.34 4.16 -12.01
C GLN A 298 1.05 5.28 -13.02
N GLY A 299 1.45 6.52 -12.71
CA GLY A 299 1.30 7.65 -13.63
C GLY A 299 2.06 7.45 -14.95
N LEU A 300 3.27 6.88 -14.89
CA LEU A 300 4.06 6.57 -16.09
C LEU A 300 3.35 5.50 -16.94
N VAL A 301 2.82 4.46 -16.32
CA VAL A 301 2.08 3.38 -17.00
C VAL A 301 0.83 3.94 -17.68
N GLU A 302 0.03 4.73 -16.98
CA GLU A 302 -1.17 5.38 -17.53
C GLU A 302 -0.83 6.40 -18.63
N PHE A 303 0.23 7.18 -18.46
CA PHE A 303 0.71 8.13 -19.46
C PHE A 303 1.11 7.43 -20.76
N ARG A 304 1.84 6.30 -20.66
CA ARG A 304 2.22 5.49 -21.83
C ARG A 304 1.02 4.84 -22.50
N ALA A 305 -0.04 4.55 -21.78
CA ALA A 305 -1.31 4.08 -22.32
C ALA A 305 -2.14 5.20 -22.98
N GLY A 306 -1.63 6.44 -23.00
CA GLY A 306 -2.27 7.58 -23.64
C GLY A 306 -3.27 8.33 -22.79
N LYS A 307 -3.33 8.06 -21.48
CA LYS A 307 -4.22 8.79 -20.55
C LYS A 307 -3.84 10.27 -20.50
N LYS A 308 -4.86 11.11 -20.59
CA LYS A 308 -4.77 12.56 -20.41
C LYS A 308 -5.85 12.99 -19.42
N GLN A 309 -5.52 13.94 -18.57
CA GLN A 309 -6.47 14.56 -17.63
C GLN A 309 -6.34 16.08 -17.72
N ARG A 310 -7.47 16.77 -17.72
CA ARG A 310 -7.50 18.23 -17.51
C ARG A 310 -7.32 18.51 -16.03
N LEU A 311 -6.87 19.73 -15.70
CA LEU A 311 -6.59 20.10 -14.32
C LEU A 311 -7.83 19.95 -13.41
N GLU A 312 -9.03 20.25 -13.93
CA GLU A 312 -10.30 20.12 -13.22
C GLU A 312 -10.63 18.66 -12.85
N GLU A 313 -10.17 17.71 -13.64
CA GLU A 313 -10.41 16.26 -13.44
C GLU A 313 -9.47 15.66 -12.39
N THR A 314 -8.47 16.41 -11.94
CA THR A 314 -7.47 15.97 -10.95
C THR A 314 -7.89 16.27 -9.50
N SER A 315 -9.19 16.45 -9.21
CA SER A 315 -9.69 16.60 -7.84
C SER A 315 -9.47 15.33 -7.02
N VAL A 316 -9.10 15.50 -5.75
CA VAL A 316 -8.90 14.35 -4.84
C VAL A 316 -10.21 13.61 -4.58
N ASN A 317 -10.12 12.30 -4.38
CA ASN A 317 -11.26 11.45 -4.05
C ASN A 317 -10.88 10.52 -2.88
N PRO A 318 -11.20 10.88 -1.62
CA PRO A 318 -10.88 10.07 -0.44
C PRO A 318 -11.46 8.66 -0.46
N MET A 319 -12.53 8.43 -1.25
CA MET A 319 -13.22 7.15 -1.38
C MET A 319 -12.98 6.48 -2.73
N PHE A 320 -11.86 6.78 -3.40
CA PHE A 320 -11.56 6.25 -4.73
C PHE A 320 -11.23 4.75 -4.68
N ARG A 321 -12.21 3.91 -4.95
CA ARG A 321 -12.04 2.44 -4.90
C ARG A 321 -11.20 1.92 -6.07
N VAL A 322 -10.50 0.82 -5.85
CA VAL A 322 -9.65 0.15 -6.85
C VAL A 322 -10.45 -0.35 -8.06
N ASP A 323 -11.70 -0.78 -7.86
CA ASP A 323 -12.60 -1.30 -8.89
C ASP A 323 -13.25 -0.21 -9.76
N GLN A 324 -13.06 1.06 -9.41
CA GLN A 324 -13.48 2.22 -10.22
C GLN A 324 -12.47 2.61 -11.29
N VAL A 325 -11.29 1.97 -11.31
CA VAL A 325 -10.22 2.28 -12.26
C VAL A 325 -10.35 1.44 -13.52
N ASP A 326 -10.46 2.11 -14.67
CA ASP A 326 -10.36 1.45 -15.97
C ASP A 326 -8.89 1.12 -16.28
N VAL A 327 -8.59 -0.16 -16.47
CA VAL A 327 -7.23 -0.67 -16.70
C VAL A 327 -7.06 -0.89 -18.20
N ASN A 328 -6.51 0.10 -18.88
CA ASN A 328 -6.31 0.08 -20.34
C ASN A 328 -4.83 -0.11 -20.74
N TRP A 329 -3.94 -0.27 -19.79
CA TRP A 329 -2.50 -0.50 -20.02
C TRP A 329 -2.10 -1.98 -20.02
N ILE A 330 -2.97 -2.86 -19.55
CA ILE A 330 -2.79 -4.32 -19.70
C ILE A 330 -3.42 -4.71 -21.04
N LYS A 331 -2.57 -5.15 -21.98
CA LYS A 331 -3.04 -5.71 -23.26
C LYS A 331 -3.34 -7.18 -23.04
N ASN A 332 -4.56 -7.61 -23.38
CA ASN A 332 -4.94 -9.02 -23.42
C ASN A 332 -4.14 -9.78 -24.47
#